data_bb286f8718f1dff611b8d72249fda68f
#
_entry.id   bb286f8718f1dff611b8d72249fda68f
#
_cell.length_a   1.000
_cell.length_b   1.000
_cell.length_c   1.000
_cell.angle_alpha   90.00
_cell.angle_beta   90.00
_cell.angle_gamma   90.00
#
_symmetry.space_group_name_H-M   'P 1'
#
loop_
_entity.id
_entity.type
_entity.pdbx_description
1 polymer ?
#
loop_
_entity_poly.entity_id
_entity_poly.type
_entity_poly.pdbx_seq_one_letter_code
_entity_poly.pdbx_strand_id
1 'polypeptide(L)'
;LAETLAAGEGREQWRARDTAVVLVGRGALVADANASHYTLTRMFWEENDLARVEPAFIQVTRPSVPEALTALHAQGAQQIVVQGNFLFPGLLHVWMTEQVQAWQASHPGVEIRVAPVIGDCDEVAEVVVDRYREPLDEVGLGEGAPVYMSGLRLQGRTVLVVGAGHVAERRVARLLDAGAD
;
A
#
# COMPACT_ATOMS: atom_id res chain seq x y z
N LEU A 1 7.21 -9.58 3.24
CA LEU A 1 8.68 -9.57 3.31
C LEU A 1 9.23 -10.96 3.63
N ALA A 2 8.75 -11.65 4.69
CA ALA A 2 9.25 -12.96 5.08
C ALA A 2 9.24 -13.96 3.91
N GLU A 3 8.16 -14.07 3.17
CA GLU A 3 8.05 -14.92 1.98
C GLU A 3 9.04 -14.52 0.88
N THR A 4 9.31 -13.22 0.71
CA THR A 4 10.23 -12.71 -0.31
C THR A 4 11.69 -13.01 0.05
N LEU A 5 12.03 -13.04 1.34
CA LEU A 5 13.34 -13.42 1.85
C LEU A 5 13.55 -14.95 1.82
N ALA A 6 12.47 -15.71 1.99
CA ALA A 6 12.52 -17.16 1.95
C ALA A 6 13.02 -17.67 0.59
N ALA A 7 13.65 -18.82 0.61
CA ALA A 7 14.05 -19.51 -0.61
C ALA A 7 12.80 -19.96 -1.37
N GLY A 8 12.58 -19.41 -2.57
CA GLY A 8 11.70 -20.04 -3.56
C GLY A 8 12.42 -21.26 -4.17
N GLU A 9 11.70 -22.11 -4.92
CA GLU A 9 12.31 -23.24 -5.62
C GLU A 9 13.56 -22.81 -6.42
N GLY A 10 14.72 -23.28 -6.00
CA GLY A 10 16.01 -22.99 -6.65
C GLY A 10 16.63 -21.62 -6.32
N ARG A 11 16.14 -20.88 -5.31
CA ARG A 11 16.71 -19.59 -4.88
C ARG A 11 17.30 -19.69 -3.50
N GLU A 12 18.43 -19.00 -3.28
CA GLU A 12 19.06 -18.88 -1.98
C GLU A 12 18.18 -18.08 -1.00
N GLN A 13 18.13 -18.52 0.25
CA GLN A 13 17.48 -17.77 1.34
C GLN A 13 18.31 -16.53 1.68
N TRP A 14 17.69 -15.36 1.64
CA TRP A 14 18.34 -14.11 2.04
C TRP A 14 18.17 -13.86 3.54
N ARG A 15 19.22 -13.33 4.16
CA ARG A 15 19.17 -12.90 5.55
C ARG A 15 18.69 -11.46 5.60
N ALA A 16 17.75 -11.15 6.48
CA ALA A 16 17.20 -9.80 6.63
C ALA A 16 18.31 -8.75 6.84
N ARG A 17 19.23 -9.01 7.74
CA ARG A 17 20.33 -8.09 8.07
C ARG A 17 21.31 -7.79 6.92
N ASP A 18 21.32 -8.61 5.89
CA ASP A 18 22.19 -8.46 4.70
C ASP A 18 21.38 -7.87 3.51
N THR A 19 20.07 -7.69 3.69
CA THR A 19 19.11 -7.26 2.67
C THR A 19 18.68 -5.83 2.89
N ALA A 20 18.79 -5.01 1.84
CA ALA A 20 18.17 -3.69 1.81
C ALA A 20 16.76 -3.76 1.24
N VAL A 21 15.90 -2.81 1.63
CA VAL A 21 14.52 -2.73 1.14
C VAL A 21 14.25 -1.36 0.56
N VAL A 22 13.59 -1.30 -0.59
CA VAL A 22 12.90 -0.11 -1.08
C VAL A 22 11.43 -0.25 -0.75
N LEU A 23 10.92 0.55 0.18
CA LEU A 23 9.49 0.60 0.49
C LEU A 23 8.82 1.62 -0.43
N VAL A 24 7.87 1.16 -1.24
CA VAL A 24 7.33 1.94 -2.34
C VAL A 24 5.90 2.36 -2.07
N GLY A 25 5.67 3.68 -1.98
CA GLY A 25 4.35 4.28 -1.91
C GLY A 25 3.86 4.76 -3.29
N ARG A 26 2.59 5.14 -3.34
CA ARG A 26 2.00 5.72 -4.56
C ARG A 26 2.62 7.10 -4.89
N GLY A 27 2.80 7.93 -3.89
CA GLY A 27 3.08 9.36 -4.02
C GLY A 27 1.81 10.23 -4.07
N ALA A 28 1.92 11.42 -3.54
CA ALA A 28 0.82 12.40 -3.47
C ALA A 28 1.33 13.82 -3.70
N LEU A 29 0.42 14.72 -4.10
CA LEU A 29 0.69 16.17 -4.16
C LEU A 29 0.67 16.83 -2.78
N VAL A 30 0.16 16.13 -1.78
CA VAL A 30 0.06 16.60 -0.39
C VAL A 30 1.31 16.15 0.37
N ALA A 31 2.05 17.12 0.91
CA ALA A 31 3.33 16.86 1.59
C ALA A 31 3.17 15.93 2.81
N ASP A 32 2.12 16.11 3.61
CA ASP A 32 1.88 15.29 4.81
C ASP A 32 1.63 13.81 4.49
N ALA A 33 0.97 13.53 3.35
CA ALA A 33 0.79 12.15 2.90
C ALA A 33 2.11 11.49 2.52
N ASN A 34 3.03 12.25 1.92
CA ASN A 34 4.37 11.75 1.61
C ASN A 34 5.21 11.60 2.89
N ALA A 35 5.12 12.55 3.83
CA ALA A 35 5.78 12.46 5.13
C ALA A 35 5.33 11.21 5.92
N SER A 36 4.03 10.88 5.88
CA SER A 36 3.50 9.65 6.49
C SER A 36 4.16 8.39 5.92
N HIS A 37 4.47 8.37 4.62
CA HIS A 37 5.20 7.24 4.02
C HIS A 37 6.65 7.14 4.53
N TYR A 38 7.33 8.27 4.76
CA TYR A 38 8.66 8.27 5.38
C TYR A 38 8.60 7.74 6.82
N THR A 39 7.59 8.15 7.58
CA THR A 39 7.36 7.65 8.94
C THR A 39 7.15 6.14 8.93
N LEU A 40 6.28 5.65 8.06
CA LEU A 40 6.06 4.21 7.87
C LEU A 40 7.34 3.47 7.51
N THR A 41 8.15 4.02 6.59
CA THR A 41 9.42 3.44 6.18
C THR A 41 10.38 3.32 7.37
N ARG A 42 10.43 4.33 8.23
CA ARG A 42 11.26 4.32 9.43
C ARG A 42 10.79 3.27 10.43
N MET A 43 9.50 3.22 10.72
CA MET A 43 8.90 2.21 11.62
C MET A 43 9.15 0.79 11.09
N PHE A 44 8.92 0.58 9.80
CA PHE A 44 9.19 -0.71 9.15
C PHE A 44 10.66 -1.13 9.30
N TRP A 45 11.60 -0.20 9.20
CA TRP A 45 13.02 -0.52 9.40
C TRP A 45 13.32 -0.86 10.86
N GLU A 46 12.76 -0.16 11.83
CA GLU A 46 12.99 -0.42 13.25
C GLU A 46 12.42 -1.76 13.73
N GLU A 47 11.32 -2.20 13.11
CA GLU A 47 10.67 -3.47 13.44
C GLU A 47 11.30 -4.68 12.77
N ASN A 48 12.16 -4.47 11.75
CA ASN A 48 12.78 -5.54 10.99
C ASN A 48 14.30 -5.38 11.02
N ASP A 49 15.01 -6.47 11.27
CA ASP A 49 16.49 -6.49 11.29
C ASP A 49 17.07 -6.44 9.86
N LEU A 50 16.79 -5.35 9.15
CA LEU A 50 17.19 -5.12 7.75
C LEU A 50 18.46 -4.28 7.67
N ALA A 51 19.29 -4.53 6.66
CA ALA A 51 20.50 -3.74 6.42
C ALA A 51 20.16 -2.25 6.24
N ARG A 52 19.14 -1.96 5.44
CA ARG A 52 18.64 -0.61 5.19
C ARG A 52 17.24 -0.62 4.60
N VAL A 53 16.49 0.45 4.85
CA VAL A 53 15.19 0.69 4.20
C VAL A 53 15.16 2.11 3.65
N GLU A 54 14.86 2.25 2.36
CA GLU A 54 14.70 3.54 1.70
C GLU A 54 13.26 3.72 1.19
N PRO A 55 12.65 4.90 1.40
CA PRO A 55 11.37 5.20 0.81
C PRO A 55 11.49 5.47 -0.69
N ALA A 56 10.47 5.10 -1.45
CA ALA A 56 10.32 5.51 -2.83
C ALA A 56 8.85 5.72 -3.19
N PHE A 57 8.62 6.36 -4.33
CA PHE A 57 7.28 6.61 -4.86
C PHE A 57 7.20 6.23 -6.33
N ILE A 58 6.03 5.68 -6.73
CA ILE A 58 5.80 5.29 -8.12
C ILE A 58 5.65 6.51 -9.01
N GLN A 59 5.02 7.56 -8.51
CA GLN A 59 4.68 8.75 -9.28
C GLN A 59 4.52 9.98 -8.38
N VAL A 60 4.32 11.13 -9.00
CA VAL A 60 3.94 12.42 -8.37
C VAL A 60 5.08 13.07 -7.60
N THR A 61 5.85 12.32 -6.81
CA THR A 61 6.92 12.87 -5.96
C THR A 61 8.18 12.00 -6.00
N ARG A 62 9.22 12.45 -5.32
CA ARG A 62 10.53 11.80 -5.26
C ARG A 62 10.84 11.35 -3.82
N PRO A 63 11.78 10.39 -3.65
CA PRO A 63 12.53 9.69 -4.70
C PRO A 63 11.67 8.69 -5.48
N SER A 64 11.95 8.52 -6.76
CA SER A 64 11.42 7.44 -7.59
C SER A 64 12.04 6.09 -7.24
N VAL A 65 11.45 4.99 -7.69
CA VAL A 65 12.00 3.64 -7.47
C VAL A 65 13.44 3.50 -8.00
N PRO A 66 13.77 3.94 -9.23
CA PRO A 66 15.15 3.91 -9.72
C PRO A 66 16.13 4.77 -8.90
N GLU A 67 15.68 5.91 -8.38
CA GLU A 67 16.54 6.77 -7.53
C GLU A 67 16.86 6.11 -6.21
N ALA A 68 15.88 5.46 -5.56
CA ALA A 68 16.11 4.73 -4.31
C ALA A 68 17.01 3.50 -4.52
N LEU A 69 16.81 2.75 -5.60
CA LEU A 69 17.69 1.64 -5.97
C LEU A 69 19.14 2.11 -6.18
N THR A 70 19.33 3.21 -6.89
CA THR A 70 20.65 3.82 -7.12
C THR A 70 21.30 4.25 -5.81
N ALA A 71 20.54 4.84 -4.89
CA ALA A 71 21.03 5.25 -3.58
C ALA A 71 21.48 4.05 -2.73
N LEU A 72 20.71 2.97 -2.70
CA LEU A 72 21.07 1.75 -1.99
C LEU A 72 22.32 1.08 -2.61
N HIS A 73 22.38 0.99 -3.93
CA HIS A 73 23.51 0.42 -4.63
C HIS A 73 24.81 1.23 -4.37
N ALA A 74 24.74 2.56 -4.40
CA ALA A 74 25.87 3.43 -4.06
C ALA A 74 26.37 3.24 -2.62
N GLN A 75 25.51 2.74 -1.72
CA GLN A 75 25.85 2.39 -0.33
C GLN A 75 26.33 0.96 -0.17
N GLY A 76 26.49 0.22 -1.28
CA GLY A 76 27.04 -1.14 -1.28
C GLY A 76 26.00 -2.26 -1.18
N ALA A 77 24.70 -1.97 -1.25
CA ALA A 77 23.68 -3.02 -1.25
C ALA A 77 23.78 -3.89 -2.50
N GLN A 78 23.86 -5.22 -2.29
CA GLN A 78 23.92 -6.23 -3.34
C GLN A 78 22.62 -7.05 -3.42
N GLN A 79 21.87 -7.14 -2.33
CA GLN A 79 20.57 -7.80 -2.23
C GLN A 79 19.53 -6.78 -1.85
N ILE A 80 18.55 -6.54 -2.73
CA ILE A 80 17.52 -5.53 -2.54
C ILE A 80 16.14 -6.16 -2.74
N VAL A 81 15.25 -5.98 -1.77
CA VAL A 81 13.81 -6.26 -1.92
C VAL A 81 13.09 -4.96 -2.25
N VAL A 82 12.25 -4.98 -3.25
CA VAL A 82 11.33 -3.87 -3.55
C VAL A 82 9.93 -4.27 -3.10
N GLN A 83 9.45 -3.61 -2.04
CA GLN A 83 8.17 -3.87 -1.40
C GLN A 83 7.21 -2.73 -1.68
N GLY A 84 6.13 -3.00 -2.42
CA GLY A 84 5.05 -2.04 -2.60
C GLY A 84 4.14 -1.98 -1.39
N ASN A 85 3.82 -0.78 -0.92
CA ASN A 85 2.76 -0.55 0.07
C ASN A 85 1.41 -0.49 -0.66
N PHE A 86 1.02 -1.61 -1.28
CA PHE A 86 -0.19 -1.78 -2.06
C PHE A 86 -0.98 -2.98 -1.53
N LEU A 87 -2.26 -2.74 -1.22
CA LEU A 87 -3.14 -3.80 -0.70
C LEU A 87 -3.52 -4.82 -1.78
N PHE A 88 -3.72 -4.37 -3.02
CA PHE A 88 -4.27 -5.21 -4.09
C PHE A 88 -3.41 -5.14 -5.36
N PRO A 89 -3.43 -6.22 -6.18
CA PRO A 89 -2.81 -6.18 -7.49
C PRO A 89 -3.42 -5.08 -8.37
N GLY A 90 -2.57 -4.40 -9.14
CA GLY A 90 -3.02 -3.34 -10.03
C GLY A 90 -1.87 -2.67 -10.77
N LEU A 91 -2.18 -1.62 -11.51
CA LEU A 91 -1.22 -0.91 -12.37
C LEU A 91 0.00 -0.39 -11.60
N LEU A 92 -0.17 0.03 -10.34
CA LEU A 92 0.97 0.53 -9.54
C LEU A 92 2.02 -0.56 -9.31
N HIS A 93 1.58 -1.80 -9.06
CA HIS A 93 2.49 -2.94 -8.90
C HIS A 93 3.17 -3.29 -10.22
N VAL A 94 2.45 -3.22 -11.34
CA VAL A 94 3.01 -3.43 -12.68
C VAL A 94 4.09 -2.39 -12.97
N TRP A 95 3.78 -1.10 -12.82
CA TRP A 95 4.73 -0.01 -13.06
C TRP A 95 5.96 -0.08 -12.15
N MET A 96 5.78 -0.48 -10.90
CA MET A 96 6.88 -0.72 -9.97
C MET A 96 7.80 -1.82 -10.53
N THR A 97 7.24 -2.94 -10.96
CA THR A 97 8.00 -4.07 -11.51
C THR A 97 8.73 -3.67 -12.79
N GLU A 98 8.10 -2.93 -13.68
CA GLU A 98 8.73 -2.42 -14.91
C GLU A 98 9.91 -1.49 -14.62
N GLN A 99 9.77 -0.56 -13.65
CA GLN A 99 10.86 0.33 -13.24
C GLN A 99 12.04 -0.44 -12.65
N VAL A 100 11.76 -1.46 -11.83
CA VAL A 100 12.79 -2.34 -11.26
C VAL A 100 13.53 -3.09 -12.36
N GLN A 101 12.81 -3.72 -13.29
CA GLN A 101 13.40 -4.48 -14.40
C GLN A 101 14.28 -3.58 -15.30
N ALA A 102 13.80 -2.38 -15.61
CA ALA A 102 14.56 -1.42 -16.41
C ALA A 102 15.85 -0.99 -15.71
N TRP A 103 15.83 -0.75 -14.40
CA TRP A 103 17.02 -0.41 -13.62
C TRP A 103 17.98 -1.58 -13.52
N GLN A 104 17.49 -2.79 -13.25
CA GLN A 104 18.30 -4.00 -13.10
C GLN A 104 19.03 -4.38 -14.39
N ALA A 105 18.45 -4.10 -15.56
CA ALA A 105 19.08 -4.36 -16.85
C ALA A 105 20.46 -3.65 -17.00
N SER A 106 20.64 -2.51 -16.34
CA SER A 106 21.91 -1.75 -16.31
C SER A 106 22.78 -2.06 -15.09
N HIS A 107 22.32 -2.89 -14.15
CA HIS A 107 23.00 -3.24 -12.90
C HIS A 107 23.00 -4.77 -12.65
N PRO A 108 23.60 -5.58 -13.54
CA PRO A 108 23.48 -7.04 -13.48
C PRO A 108 24.14 -7.67 -12.24
N GLY A 109 24.98 -6.93 -11.52
CA GLY A 109 25.63 -7.40 -10.28
C GLY A 109 24.77 -7.24 -9.02
N VAL A 110 23.58 -6.64 -9.11
CA VAL A 110 22.67 -6.47 -7.98
C VAL A 110 21.52 -7.44 -8.10
N GLU A 111 21.27 -8.21 -7.04
CA GLU A 111 20.12 -9.10 -6.99
C GLU A 111 18.91 -8.37 -6.45
N ILE A 112 17.82 -8.34 -7.22
CA ILE A 112 16.57 -7.70 -6.79
C ILE A 112 15.43 -8.72 -6.77
N ARG A 113 14.65 -8.68 -5.69
CA ARG A 113 13.38 -9.39 -5.57
C ARG A 113 12.25 -8.38 -5.41
N VAL A 114 11.22 -8.53 -6.22
CA VAL A 114 9.98 -7.75 -6.07
C VAL A 114 9.02 -8.56 -5.21
N ALA A 115 8.61 -7.97 -4.09
CA ALA A 115 7.63 -8.61 -3.22
C ALA A 115 6.22 -8.54 -3.81
N PRO A 116 5.36 -9.52 -3.53
CA PRO A 116 3.95 -9.44 -3.88
C PRO A 116 3.27 -8.26 -3.17
N VAL A 117 2.06 -7.95 -3.57
CA VAL A 117 1.20 -7.01 -2.83
C VAL A 117 0.87 -7.57 -1.43
N ILE A 118 0.42 -6.71 -0.52
CA ILE A 118 0.06 -7.12 0.85
C ILE A 118 -1.04 -8.20 0.81
N GLY A 119 -2.06 -7.98 -0.04
CA GLY A 119 -3.11 -8.97 -0.25
C GLY A 119 -4.13 -9.04 0.89
N ASP A 120 -4.87 -10.12 0.89
CA ASP A 120 -5.86 -10.49 1.89
C ASP A 120 -5.19 -11.34 2.98
N CYS A 121 -4.68 -10.70 4.01
CA CYS A 121 -4.12 -11.37 5.18
C CYS A 121 -4.95 -11.04 6.45
N ASP A 122 -4.81 -11.87 7.46
CA ASP A 122 -5.58 -11.75 8.71
C ASP A 122 -5.29 -10.42 9.41
N GLU A 123 -4.07 -9.93 9.36
CA GLU A 123 -3.65 -8.65 9.96
C GLU A 123 -4.36 -7.46 9.31
N VAL A 124 -4.54 -7.47 7.99
CA VAL A 124 -5.33 -6.43 7.29
C VAL A 124 -6.80 -6.53 7.66
N ALA A 125 -7.34 -7.76 7.77
CA ALA A 125 -8.72 -7.97 8.19
C ALA A 125 -8.95 -7.46 9.62
N GLU A 126 -8.05 -7.72 10.55
CA GLU A 126 -8.10 -7.21 11.93
C GLU A 126 -8.12 -5.68 11.97
N VAL A 127 -7.20 -5.02 11.24
CA VAL A 127 -7.19 -3.56 11.15
C VAL A 127 -8.50 -3.00 10.59
N VAL A 128 -9.08 -3.64 9.58
CA VAL A 128 -10.39 -3.22 9.03
C VAL A 128 -11.50 -3.35 10.07
N VAL A 129 -11.51 -4.45 10.84
CA VAL A 129 -12.49 -4.68 11.90
C VAL A 129 -12.32 -3.66 13.03
N ASP A 130 -11.10 -3.36 13.43
CA ASP A 130 -10.82 -2.39 14.49
C ASP A 130 -11.25 -0.97 14.06
N ARG A 131 -10.90 -0.55 12.85
CA ARG A 131 -11.35 0.74 12.29
C ARG A 131 -12.87 0.84 12.14
N TYR A 132 -13.53 -0.28 11.98
CA TYR A 132 -14.97 -0.32 11.96
C TYR A 132 -15.58 -0.18 13.36
N ARG A 133 -14.95 -0.75 14.39
CA ARG A 133 -15.41 -0.70 15.78
C ARG A 133 -15.17 0.67 16.43
N GLU A 134 -14.05 1.33 16.16
CA GLU A 134 -13.71 2.65 16.73
C GLU A 134 -14.89 3.64 16.70
N PRO A 135 -15.56 3.95 15.57
CA PRO A 135 -16.68 4.87 15.54
C PRO A 135 -17.94 4.36 16.27
N LEU A 136 -18.09 3.04 16.39
CA LEU A 136 -19.24 2.43 17.09
C LEU A 136 -19.11 2.61 18.59
N ASP A 137 -17.91 2.49 19.12
CA ASP A 137 -17.61 2.71 20.52
C ASP A 137 -17.80 4.19 20.91
N GLU A 138 -17.39 5.12 20.03
CA GLU A 138 -17.58 6.56 20.21
C GLU A 138 -19.07 6.97 20.27
N VAL A 139 -19.95 6.28 19.54
CA VAL A 139 -21.40 6.57 19.51
C VAL A 139 -22.17 5.73 20.55
N GLY A 140 -21.49 4.94 21.37
CA GLY A 140 -22.14 4.09 22.39
C GLY A 140 -22.92 2.91 21.81
N LEU A 141 -22.62 2.51 20.59
CA LEU A 141 -23.18 1.32 19.91
C LEU A 141 -22.31 0.07 20.13
N GLY A 142 -21.69 -0.03 21.32
CA GLY A 142 -20.83 -1.14 21.70
C GLY A 142 -21.45 -2.53 21.56
N GLU A 143 -20.71 -3.54 21.97
CA GLU A 143 -20.98 -4.97 21.78
C GLU A 143 -22.45 -5.37 21.82
N GLY A 144 -22.98 -5.91 20.70
CA GLY A 144 -24.32 -6.50 20.60
C GLY A 144 -25.30 -5.78 19.69
N ALA A 145 -25.01 -4.59 19.17
CA ALA A 145 -25.85 -3.98 18.15
C ALA A 145 -25.54 -4.61 16.77
N PRO A 146 -26.54 -5.20 16.09
CA PRO A 146 -26.31 -5.72 14.73
C PRO A 146 -26.04 -4.55 13.80
N VAL A 147 -24.76 -4.36 13.42
CA VAL A 147 -24.36 -3.31 12.48
C VAL A 147 -24.35 -3.89 11.08
N TYR A 148 -25.21 -3.34 10.25
CA TYR A 148 -25.23 -3.64 8.83
C TYR A 148 -24.26 -2.69 8.11
N MET A 149 -23.25 -3.21 7.43
CA MET A 149 -22.34 -2.41 6.63
C MET A 149 -23.12 -1.58 5.60
N SER A 150 -23.24 -0.27 5.84
CA SER A 150 -23.77 0.79 4.98
C SER A 150 -25.14 0.55 4.34
N GLY A 151 -26.11 0.09 5.11
CA GLY A 151 -27.51 0.24 4.74
C GLY A 151 -28.04 1.60 5.20
N LEU A 152 -27.68 2.69 4.55
CA LEU A 152 -28.39 3.94 4.77
C LEU A 152 -29.82 3.77 4.23
N ARG A 153 -30.81 3.91 5.08
CA ARG A 153 -32.21 4.05 4.62
C ARG A 153 -32.36 5.44 4.05
N LEU A 154 -32.36 5.52 2.73
CA LEU A 154 -32.43 6.80 2.01
C LEU A 154 -33.87 7.23 1.71
N GLN A 155 -34.87 6.40 1.99
CA GLN A 155 -36.27 6.71 1.72
C GLN A 155 -36.69 8.01 2.39
N GLY A 156 -37.10 9.00 1.58
CA GLY A 156 -37.48 10.34 2.02
C GLY A 156 -36.30 11.16 2.57
N ARG A 157 -35.06 10.85 2.21
CA ARG A 157 -33.87 11.62 2.57
C ARG A 157 -33.34 12.37 1.38
N THR A 158 -33.13 13.67 1.51
CA THR A 158 -32.44 14.48 0.51
C THR A 158 -30.95 14.10 0.48
N VAL A 159 -30.47 13.70 -0.69
CA VAL A 159 -29.07 13.33 -0.91
C VAL A 159 -28.42 14.30 -1.87
N LEU A 160 -27.39 15.00 -1.42
CA LEU A 160 -26.58 15.87 -2.26
C LEU A 160 -25.43 15.08 -2.91
N VAL A 161 -25.44 15.01 -4.24
CA VAL A 161 -24.35 14.43 -5.01
C VAL A 161 -23.50 15.54 -5.59
N VAL A 162 -22.21 15.60 -5.19
CA VAL A 162 -21.26 16.59 -5.69
C VAL A 162 -20.39 15.94 -6.78
N GLY A 163 -20.49 16.46 -7.99
CA GLY A 163 -19.78 15.99 -9.18
C GLY A 163 -20.72 15.49 -10.27
N ALA A 164 -20.29 15.57 -11.53
CA ALA A 164 -21.08 15.21 -12.71
C ALA A 164 -20.36 14.20 -13.64
N GLY A 165 -19.38 13.46 -13.12
CA GLY A 165 -18.67 12.44 -13.88
C GLY A 165 -19.40 11.08 -13.87
N HIS A 166 -18.92 10.11 -14.65
CA HIS A 166 -19.50 8.75 -14.78
C HIS A 166 -19.72 8.02 -13.45
N VAL A 167 -18.94 8.34 -12.41
CA VAL A 167 -19.12 7.75 -11.08
C VAL A 167 -20.37 8.32 -10.40
N ALA A 168 -20.58 9.62 -10.51
CA ALA A 168 -21.77 10.30 -9.96
C ALA A 168 -23.03 9.81 -10.66
N GLU A 169 -23.03 9.77 -11.99
CA GLU A 169 -24.14 9.30 -12.83
C GLU A 169 -24.63 7.90 -12.41
N ARG A 170 -23.70 6.95 -12.26
CA ARG A 170 -24.03 5.58 -11.82
C ARG A 170 -24.54 5.50 -10.37
N ARG A 171 -24.09 6.43 -9.51
CA ARG A 171 -24.53 6.47 -8.11
C ARG A 171 -25.90 7.09 -7.95
N VAL A 172 -26.23 8.13 -8.72
CA VAL A 172 -27.55 8.79 -8.67
C VAL A 172 -28.67 7.79 -8.92
N ALA A 173 -28.57 6.97 -9.95
CA ALA A 173 -29.56 5.94 -10.23
C ALA A 173 -29.78 5.02 -9.01
N ARG A 174 -28.73 4.55 -8.36
CA ARG A 174 -28.82 3.66 -7.18
C ARG A 174 -29.37 4.37 -5.94
N LEU A 175 -29.11 5.66 -5.79
CA LEU A 175 -29.65 6.47 -4.69
C LEU A 175 -31.17 6.65 -4.84
N LEU A 176 -31.62 6.94 -6.06
CA LEU A 176 -33.04 7.04 -6.39
C LEU A 176 -33.77 5.71 -6.20
N ASP A 177 -33.18 4.59 -6.66
CA ASP A 177 -33.70 3.24 -6.44
C ASP A 177 -33.82 2.89 -4.93
N ALA A 178 -32.94 3.46 -4.10
CA ALA A 178 -32.97 3.33 -2.65
C ALA A 178 -33.95 4.32 -1.97
N GLY A 179 -34.71 5.10 -2.75
CA GLY A 179 -35.76 6.01 -2.26
C GLY A 179 -35.24 7.36 -1.75
N ALA A 180 -34.05 7.80 -2.20
CA ALA A 180 -33.57 9.15 -1.93
C ALA A 180 -34.34 10.18 -2.77
N ASP A 181 -34.55 11.39 -2.20
CA ASP A 181 -35.12 12.56 -2.85
C ASP A 181 -33.99 13.51 -3.34
#